data_5a74895244965f2e2bc0387c466cdddf
#
_entry.id   5a74895244965f2e2bc0387c466cdddf
#
_cell.length_a   1.000
_cell.length_b   1.000
_cell.length_c   1.000
_cell.angle_alpha   90.00
_cell.angle_beta   90.00
_cell.angle_gamma   90.00
#
_symmetry.space_group_name_H-M   'P 1'
#
loop_
_entity.id
_entity.type
_entity.pdbx_description
1 polymer ?
#
loop_
_entity_poly.entity_id
_entity_poly.type
_entity_poly.pdbx_seq_one_letter_code
_entity_poly.pdbx_strand_id
1 'polypeptide(L)'
;LSLYSFGKPIVYAFYKIFFRISVEGVENIPNEGGVLICSNHLSNFDPPLIGILIKRSLSFVAKEELFKIPFLGRLLRHLQAFPIKRGSGDRGAIRTAMQLLRNGHALLIFPEGHRNPNAPLRQGLSGAGFFALKTDASIIPCAIIGHYGFRERMKVVFGSPIDSDLLKRQINKSSEASAVIMKHIQELLDRQQ
;
A
#
# COMPACT_ATOMS: atom_id res chain seq x y z
N LEU A 1 -10.63 -16.86 15.00
CA LEU A 1 -9.44 -15.99 15.07
C LEU A 1 -8.59 -16.28 13.85
N SER A 2 -8.43 -15.31 12.94
CA SER A 2 -7.62 -15.52 11.74
C SER A 2 -6.13 -15.56 12.12
N LEU A 3 -5.33 -16.35 11.41
CA LEU A 3 -3.87 -16.40 11.58
C LEU A 3 -3.23 -15.00 11.44
N TYR A 4 -3.87 -14.12 10.67
CA TYR A 4 -3.51 -12.71 10.53
C TYR A 4 -3.57 -11.96 11.88
N SER A 5 -4.64 -12.17 12.66
CA SER A 5 -4.82 -11.52 13.98
C SER A 5 -3.80 -11.99 14.99
N PHE A 6 -3.36 -13.25 14.89
CA PHE A 6 -2.35 -13.82 15.79
C PHE A 6 -0.91 -13.46 15.39
N GLY A 7 -0.65 -13.36 14.09
CA GLY A 7 0.67 -13.00 13.55
C GLY A 7 1.01 -11.51 13.70
N LYS A 8 0.00 -10.64 13.69
CA LYS A 8 0.18 -9.19 13.75
C LYS A 8 0.97 -8.71 15.00
N PRO A 9 0.68 -9.14 16.24
CA PRO A 9 1.47 -8.77 17.42
C PRO A 9 2.92 -9.21 17.33
N ILE A 10 3.19 -10.40 16.79
CA ILE A 10 4.55 -10.94 16.63
C ILE A 10 5.34 -10.08 15.66
N VAL A 11 4.75 -9.77 14.51
CA VAL A 11 5.37 -8.89 13.51
C VAL A 11 5.58 -7.50 14.09
N TYR A 12 4.60 -6.97 14.82
CA TYR A 12 4.74 -5.67 15.51
C TYR A 12 5.89 -5.66 16.51
N ALA A 13 6.03 -6.70 17.33
CA ALA A 13 7.13 -6.83 18.28
C ALA A 13 8.49 -6.89 17.57
N PHE A 14 8.59 -7.66 16.47
CA PHE A 14 9.77 -7.69 15.60
C PHE A 14 10.13 -6.28 15.12
N TYR A 15 9.17 -5.56 14.53
CA TYR A 15 9.45 -4.21 14.03
C TYR A 15 9.86 -3.24 15.14
N LYS A 16 9.25 -3.32 16.34
CA LYS A 16 9.65 -2.47 17.48
C LYS A 16 11.05 -2.76 18.00
N ILE A 17 11.50 -4.01 17.93
CA ILE A 17 12.86 -4.40 18.36
C ILE A 17 13.89 -3.86 17.36
N PHE A 18 13.62 -4.05 16.06
CA PHE A 18 14.59 -3.77 15.00
C PHE A 18 14.57 -2.31 14.51
N PHE A 19 13.44 -1.59 14.64
CA PHE A 19 13.27 -0.25 14.13
C PHE A 19 12.64 0.68 15.15
N ARG A 20 12.90 1.97 15.03
CA ARG A 20 12.21 3.03 15.79
C ARG A 20 11.09 3.59 14.92
N ILE A 21 9.88 3.06 15.09
CA ILE A 21 8.73 3.40 14.25
C ILE A 21 7.93 4.51 14.87
N SER A 22 7.61 5.52 14.08
CA SER A 22 6.57 6.53 14.33
C SER A 22 5.52 6.50 13.24
N VAL A 23 4.27 6.83 13.60
CA VAL A 23 3.15 6.86 12.66
C VAL A 23 2.32 8.11 12.90
N GLU A 24 1.85 8.72 11.80
CA GLU A 24 0.96 9.88 11.79
C GLU A 24 -0.21 9.63 10.84
N GLY A 25 -1.37 10.20 11.16
CA GLY A 25 -2.55 10.22 10.28
C GLY A 25 -3.24 8.86 10.12
N VAL A 26 -3.00 7.89 11.01
CA VAL A 26 -3.66 6.56 10.94
C VAL A 26 -5.18 6.68 11.07
N GLU A 27 -5.67 7.72 11.71
CA GLU A 27 -7.07 8.09 11.84
C GLU A 27 -7.73 8.49 10.52
N ASN A 28 -6.96 8.85 9.51
CA ASN A 28 -7.44 9.16 8.16
C ASN A 28 -7.92 7.90 7.40
N ILE A 29 -7.62 6.71 7.90
CA ILE A 29 -8.01 5.46 7.28
C ILE A 29 -9.41 5.07 7.75
N PRO A 30 -10.43 5.03 6.86
CA PRO A 30 -11.79 4.64 7.24
C PRO A 30 -11.84 3.23 7.83
N ASN A 31 -12.65 3.04 8.87
CA ASN A 31 -12.82 1.73 9.48
C ASN A 31 -13.63 0.76 8.60
N GLU A 32 -14.46 1.29 7.70
CA GLU A 32 -15.36 0.54 6.81
C GLU A 32 -15.20 0.99 5.35
N GLY A 33 -15.80 0.27 4.43
CA GLY A 33 -15.70 0.52 3.00
C GLY A 33 -14.35 0.11 2.38
N GLY A 34 -14.23 0.20 1.08
CA GLY A 34 -12.98 -0.06 0.37
C GLY A 34 -11.95 1.04 0.64
N VAL A 35 -10.71 0.67 0.84
CA VAL A 35 -9.61 1.61 1.04
C VAL A 35 -8.45 1.26 0.13
N LEU A 36 -8.03 2.20 -0.69
CA LEU A 36 -6.86 2.11 -1.55
C LEU A 36 -5.72 2.93 -0.93
N ILE A 37 -4.77 2.26 -0.26
CA ILE A 37 -3.57 2.90 0.27
C ILE A 37 -2.51 2.92 -0.82
N CYS A 38 -2.03 4.10 -1.17
CA CYS A 38 -0.99 4.31 -2.18
C CYS A 38 0.26 4.86 -1.51
N SER A 39 1.39 4.15 -1.60
CA SER A 39 2.63 4.51 -0.91
C SER A 39 3.85 4.48 -1.85
N ASN A 40 4.89 5.25 -1.53
CA ASN A 40 6.22 5.01 -2.06
C ASN A 40 6.74 3.64 -1.60
N HIS A 41 7.72 3.08 -2.31
CA HIS A 41 8.18 1.71 -2.06
C HIS A 41 9.69 1.64 -1.82
N LEU A 42 10.09 1.44 -0.56
CA LEU A 42 11.48 1.36 -0.15
C LEU A 42 11.98 -0.09 -0.07
N SER A 43 11.16 -1.00 0.47
CA SER A 43 11.62 -2.35 0.83
C SER A 43 10.49 -3.40 0.78
N ASN A 44 10.86 -4.68 0.72
CA ASN A 44 9.92 -5.79 0.95
C ASN A 44 9.31 -5.77 2.38
N PHE A 45 9.87 -5.00 3.29
CA PHE A 45 9.33 -4.79 4.64
C PHE A 45 8.19 -3.78 4.68
N ASP A 46 7.92 -3.00 3.61
CA ASP A 46 6.86 -1.98 3.60
C ASP A 46 5.44 -2.56 3.80
N PRO A 47 5.01 -3.62 3.09
CA PRO A 47 3.65 -4.13 3.27
C PRO A 47 3.36 -4.63 4.70
N PRO A 48 4.22 -5.45 5.34
CA PRO A 48 3.98 -5.82 6.72
C PRO A 48 4.10 -4.62 7.69
N LEU A 49 4.98 -3.63 7.43
CA LEU A 49 5.05 -2.41 8.23
C LEU A 49 3.70 -1.68 8.22
N ILE A 50 3.16 -1.37 7.05
CA ILE A 50 1.85 -0.71 6.94
C ILE A 50 0.75 -1.58 7.58
N GLY A 51 0.77 -2.89 7.32
CA GLY A 51 -0.21 -3.83 7.85
C GLY A 51 -0.29 -3.88 9.39
N ILE A 52 0.83 -3.73 10.09
CA ILE A 52 0.83 -3.70 11.57
C ILE A 52 0.34 -2.38 12.14
N LEU A 53 0.45 -1.28 11.40
CA LEU A 53 0.08 0.07 11.86
C LEU A 53 -1.42 0.37 11.71
N ILE A 54 -2.11 -0.24 10.77
CA ILE A 54 -3.54 -0.01 10.54
C ILE A 54 -4.40 -1.02 11.32
N LYS A 55 -5.60 -0.63 11.72
CA LYS A 55 -6.52 -1.53 12.46
C LYS A 55 -7.11 -2.65 11.59
N ARG A 56 -7.21 -2.41 10.30
CA ARG A 56 -7.83 -3.32 9.31
C ARG A 56 -6.84 -4.36 8.78
N SER A 57 -7.35 -5.45 8.26
CA SER A 57 -6.56 -6.38 7.45
C SER A 57 -6.16 -5.72 6.13
N LEU A 58 -4.89 -5.82 5.77
CA LEU A 58 -4.32 -5.22 4.58
C LEU A 58 -4.03 -6.29 3.52
N SER A 59 -4.64 -6.18 2.37
CA SER A 59 -4.25 -6.94 1.19
C SER A 59 -3.20 -6.19 0.38
N PHE A 60 -2.29 -6.91 -0.25
CA PHE A 60 -1.27 -6.31 -1.10
C PHE A 60 -0.84 -7.25 -2.22
N VAL A 61 -0.23 -6.67 -3.24
CA VAL A 61 0.22 -7.41 -4.42
C VAL A 61 1.64 -7.89 -4.21
N ALA A 62 1.93 -9.16 -4.51
CA ALA A 62 3.27 -9.71 -4.49
C ALA A 62 3.58 -10.47 -5.79
N LYS A 63 4.86 -10.58 -6.14
CA LYS A 63 5.33 -11.29 -7.32
C LYS A 63 4.87 -12.75 -7.33
N GLU A 64 4.31 -13.24 -8.44
CA GLU A 64 3.80 -14.63 -8.54
C GLU A 64 4.85 -15.67 -8.14
N GLU A 65 6.11 -15.46 -8.52
CA GLU A 65 7.20 -16.39 -8.22
C GLU A 65 7.42 -16.60 -6.71
N LEU A 66 7.12 -15.61 -5.88
CA LEU A 66 7.25 -15.72 -4.44
C LEU A 66 6.25 -16.72 -3.84
N PHE A 67 5.09 -16.90 -4.49
CA PHE A 67 4.08 -17.87 -4.05
C PHE A 67 4.46 -19.33 -4.36
N LYS A 68 5.44 -19.55 -5.25
CA LYS A 68 5.97 -20.88 -5.59
C LYS A 68 7.02 -21.36 -4.58
N ILE A 69 7.58 -20.46 -3.75
CA ILE A 69 8.56 -20.82 -2.73
C ILE A 69 7.80 -21.47 -1.54
N PRO A 70 8.19 -22.70 -1.15
CA PRO A 70 7.61 -23.38 0.02
C PRO A 70 7.70 -22.50 1.27
N PHE A 71 6.72 -22.58 2.18
CA PHE A 71 6.56 -21.73 3.37
C PHE A 71 6.31 -20.24 3.07
N LEU A 72 7.11 -19.57 2.24
CA LEU A 72 6.92 -18.17 1.88
C LEU A 72 5.58 -17.95 1.18
N GLY A 73 5.24 -18.77 0.20
CA GLY A 73 3.95 -18.68 -0.50
C GLY A 73 2.75 -18.92 0.42
N ARG A 74 2.90 -19.81 1.42
CA ARG A 74 1.87 -20.01 2.45
C ARG A 74 1.76 -18.78 3.35
N LEU A 75 2.89 -18.25 3.81
CA LEU A 75 2.95 -17.03 4.63
C LEU A 75 2.31 -15.85 3.89
N LEU A 76 2.67 -15.60 2.63
CA LEU A 76 2.11 -14.51 1.83
C LEU A 76 0.58 -14.60 1.71
N ARG A 77 0.02 -15.80 1.48
CA ARG A 77 -1.43 -15.99 1.47
C ARG A 77 -2.08 -15.68 2.81
N HIS A 78 -1.44 -16.06 3.92
CA HIS A 78 -1.93 -15.72 5.27
C HIS A 78 -1.85 -14.23 5.57
N LEU A 79 -0.88 -13.53 4.98
CA LEU A 79 -0.76 -12.08 5.04
C LEU A 79 -1.67 -11.36 4.02
N GLN A 80 -2.60 -12.08 3.39
CA GLN A 80 -3.55 -11.57 2.39
C GLN A 80 -2.89 -10.98 1.14
N ALA A 81 -1.64 -11.39 0.86
CA ALA A 81 -1.03 -11.09 -0.42
C ALA A 81 -1.65 -11.93 -1.55
N PHE A 82 -1.78 -11.34 -2.73
CA PHE A 82 -2.19 -12.08 -3.92
C PHE A 82 -1.17 -11.88 -5.06
N PRO A 83 -1.04 -12.88 -5.94
CA PRO A 83 0.00 -12.88 -6.97
C PRO A 83 -0.31 -11.90 -8.10
N ILE A 84 0.75 -11.31 -8.67
CA ILE A 84 0.71 -10.57 -9.93
C ILE A 84 1.84 -11.00 -10.86
N LYS A 85 1.51 -11.18 -12.13
CA LYS A 85 2.48 -11.32 -13.23
C LYS A 85 2.84 -9.92 -13.73
N ARG A 86 4.07 -9.50 -13.47
CA ARG A 86 4.54 -8.18 -13.90
C ARG A 86 4.71 -8.13 -15.43
N GLY A 87 4.43 -6.95 -16.02
CA GLY A 87 4.67 -6.68 -17.45
C GLY A 87 3.58 -7.14 -18.42
N SER A 88 2.56 -7.87 -17.98
CA SER A 88 1.55 -8.47 -18.87
C SER A 88 0.12 -7.93 -18.72
N GLY A 89 -0.10 -6.87 -17.91
CA GLY A 89 -1.46 -6.39 -17.65
C GLY A 89 -2.33 -7.50 -17.05
N ASP A 90 -1.87 -8.13 -15.96
CA ASP A 90 -2.51 -9.29 -15.33
C ASP A 90 -3.98 -9.01 -14.97
N ARG A 91 -4.88 -9.42 -15.87
CA ARG A 91 -6.33 -9.22 -15.70
C ARG A 91 -6.88 -9.94 -14.46
N GLY A 92 -6.25 -11.04 -14.04
CA GLY A 92 -6.62 -11.78 -12.84
C GLY A 92 -6.35 -10.96 -11.58
N ALA A 93 -5.13 -10.43 -11.45
CA ALA A 93 -4.75 -9.58 -10.34
C ALA A 93 -5.60 -8.29 -10.29
N ILE A 94 -5.87 -7.66 -11.44
CA ILE A 94 -6.74 -6.48 -11.53
C ILE A 94 -8.15 -6.81 -11.03
N ARG A 95 -8.73 -7.94 -11.47
CA ARG A 95 -10.07 -8.37 -11.03
C ARG A 95 -10.10 -8.63 -9.53
N THR A 96 -9.10 -9.31 -8.98
CA THR A 96 -8.98 -9.57 -7.54
C THR A 96 -8.91 -8.27 -6.75
N ALA A 97 -8.06 -7.33 -7.16
CA ALA A 97 -7.92 -6.02 -6.51
C ALA A 97 -9.24 -5.23 -6.52
N MET A 98 -9.93 -5.18 -7.66
CA MET A 98 -11.25 -4.55 -7.79
C MET A 98 -12.28 -5.18 -6.85
N GLN A 99 -12.29 -6.51 -6.75
CA GLN A 99 -13.22 -7.25 -5.93
C GLN A 99 -12.95 -7.01 -4.44
N LEU A 100 -11.69 -6.98 -4.02
CA LEU A 100 -11.29 -6.63 -2.66
C LEU A 100 -11.79 -5.23 -2.27
N LEU A 101 -11.53 -4.22 -3.11
CA LEU A 101 -11.97 -2.85 -2.84
C LEU A 101 -13.50 -2.73 -2.77
N ARG A 102 -14.24 -3.36 -3.71
CA ARG A 102 -15.71 -3.36 -3.71
C ARG A 102 -16.31 -4.08 -2.51
N ASN A 103 -15.64 -5.11 -2.01
CA ASN A 103 -16.05 -5.86 -0.81
C ASN A 103 -15.63 -5.17 0.50
N GLY A 104 -15.14 -3.93 0.43
CA GLY A 104 -14.81 -3.16 1.61
C GLY A 104 -13.46 -3.49 2.24
N HIS A 105 -12.53 -4.13 1.52
CA HIS A 105 -11.19 -4.43 2.04
C HIS A 105 -10.21 -3.26 1.83
N ALA A 106 -9.15 -3.25 2.66
CA ALA A 106 -8.01 -2.34 2.44
C ALA A 106 -6.99 -3.00 1.51
N LEU A 107 -6.57 -2.27 0.48
CA LEU A 107 -5.59 -2.69 -0.51
C LEU A 107 -4.42 -1.70 -0.53
N LEU A 108 -3.21 -2.23 -0.39
CA LEU A 108 -1.97 -1.47 -0.56
C LEU A 108 -1.44 -1.64 -1.98
N ILE A 109 -1.12 -0.52 -2.59
CA ILE A 109 -0.45 -0.45 -3.88
C ILE A 109 0.75 0.50 -3.79
N PHE A 110 1.81 0.12 -4.48
CA PHE A 110 2.97 0.97 -4.72
C PHE A 110 2.92 1.46 -6.17
N PRO A 111 2.49 2.72 -6.42
CA PRO A 111 2.28 3.19 -7.79
C PRO A 111 3.55 3.20 -8.64
N GLU A 112 4.73 3.30 -8.03
CA GLU A 112 6.02 3.20 -8.73
C GLU A 112 6.25 1.84 -9.42
N GLY A 113 5.53 0.79 -8.99
CA GLY A 113 5.65 -0.57 -9.52
C GLY A 113 6.93 -1.31 -9.13
N HIS A 114 7.94 -0.62 -8.62
CA HIS A 114 9.24 -1.17 -8.20
C HIS A 114 9.72 -0.48 -6.93
N ARG A 115 10.58 -1.14 -6.18
CA ARG A 115 11.25 -0.54 -5.02
C ARG A 115 12.20 0.57 -5.47
N ASN A 116 12.22 1.66 -4.73
CA ASN A 116 13.04 2.83 -4.97
C ASN A 116 13.57 3.38 -3.63
N PRO A 117 14.56 2.71 -3.02
CA PRO A 117 15.06 3.07 -1.69
C PRO A 117 15.84 4.37 -1.66
N ASN A 118 16.34 4.83 -2.81
CA ASN A 118 17.30 5.95 -2.91
C ASN A 118 16.70 7.21 -3.56
N ALA A 119 15.36 7.37 -3.55
CA ALA A 119 14.59 8.53 -4.09
C ALA A 119 15.36 9.45 -5.11
N PRO A 120 14.72 10.22 -5.94
CA PRO A 120 13.39 10.83 -5.80
C PRO A 120 12.25 9.88 -6.19
N LEU A 121 11.04 10.23 -5.76
CA LEU A 121 9.81 9.50 -6.09
C LEU A 121 9.68 9.40 -7.63
N ARG A 122 9.45 8.19 -8.13
CA ARG A 122 9.32 7.94 -9.58
C ARG A 122 7.90 8.26 -10.06
N GLN A 123 7.77 8.44 -11.35
CA GLN A 123 6.45 8.54 -11.97
C GLN A 123 5.64 7.26 -11.69
N GLY A 124 4.37 7.44 -11.28
CA GLY A 124 3.47 6.34 -11.00
C GLY A 124 2.95 5.65 -12.26
N LEU A 125 2.85 4.33 -12.22
CA LEU A 125 2.15 3.55 -13.23
C LEU A 125 0.64 3.77 -13.11
N SER A 126 -0.11 3.54 -14.20
CA SER A 126 -1.54 3.80 -14.29
C SER A 126 -2.43 2.94 -13.36
N GLY A 127 -1.88 1.90 -12.73
CA GLY A 127 -2.66 0.95 -11.93
C GLY A 127 -3.38 1.58 -10.74
N ALA A 128 -2.72 2.44 -9.97
CA ALA A 128 -3.35 3.12 -8.84
C ALA A 128 -4.51 4.01 -9.29
N GLY A 129 -4.29 4.82 -10.32
CA GLY A 129 -5.33 5.67 -10.90
C GLY A 129 -6.48 4.87 -11.54
N PHE A 130 -6.20 3.69 -12.10
CA PHE A 130 -7.24 2.80 -12.60
C PHE A 130 -8.19 2.37 -11.47
N PHE A 131 -7.66 1.93 -10.33
CA PHE A 131 -8.51 1.54 -9.18
C PHE A 131 -9.23 2.73 -8.59
N ALA A 132 -8.59 3.88 -8.48
CA ALA A 132 -9.18 5.12 -8.01
C ALA A 132 -10.40 5.56 -8.84
N LEU A 133 -10.30 5.44 -10.18
CA LEU A 133 -11.40 5.81 -11.08
C LEU A 133 -12.50 4.74 -11.21
N LYS A 134 -12.21 3.46 -10.93
CA LYS A 134 -13.12 2.33 -11.18
C LYS A 134 -13.74 1.71 -9.92
N THR A 135 -13.44 2.27 -8.74
CA THR A 135 -14.03 1.84 -7.46
C THR A 135 -14.43 3.06 -6.63
N ASP A 136 -15.25 2.83 -5.60
CA ASP A 136 -15.64 3.86 -4.63
C ASP A 136 -14.79 3.77 -3.36
N ALA A 137 -13.57 3.23 -3.49
CA ALA A 137 -12.64 3.13 -2.38
C ALA A 137 -12.09 4.51 -2.00
N SER A 138 -11.97 4.75 -0.69
CA SER A 138 -11.25 5.91 -0.17
C SER A 138 -9.77 5.82 -0.54
N ILE A 139 -9.23 6.84 -1.17
CA ILE A 139 -7.84 6.87 -1.64
C ILE A 139 -6.99 7.54 -0.57
N ILE A 140 -6.09 6.79 0.06
CA ILE A 140 -5.22 7.26 1.13
C ILE A 140 -3.78 7.34 0.60
N PRO A 141 -3.22 8.53 0.40
CA PRO A 141 -1.80 8.67 0.12
C PRO A 141 -1.00 8.36 1.38
N CYS A 142 0.09 7.64 1.23
CA CYS A 142 0.94 7.23 2.34
C CYS A 142 2.42 7.47 1.98
N ALA A 143 3.19 7.96 2.94
CA ALA A 143 4.63 8.12 2.79
C ALA A 143 5.38 7.28 3.83
N ILE A 144 6.37 6.51 3.37
CA ILE A 144 7.34 5.80 4.20
C ILE A 144 8.64 6.56 4.12
N ILE A 145 9.16 7.00 5.26
CA ILE A 145 10.36 7.84 5.39
C ILE A 145 11.38 7.12 6.26
N GLY A 146 12.65 7.23 5.89
CA GLY A 146 13.76 6.58 6.56
C GLY A 146 14.34 5.42 5.75
N HIS A 147 15.18 4.61 6.38
CA HIS A 147 15.78 3.43 5.75
C HIS A 147 15.78 2.24 6.72
N TYR A 148 15.72 1.03 6.16
CA TYR A 148 15.70 -0.19 6.95
C TYR A 148 17.11 -0.56 7.43
N GLY A 149 17.47 -0.12 8.63
CA GLY A 149 18.69 -0.47 9.34
C GLY A 149 18.38 -0.77 10.82
N PHE A 150 19.27 -1.47 11.50
CA PHE A 150 19.05 -1.83 12.90
C PHE A 150 18.93 -0.57 13.79
N ARG A 151 17.77 -0.43 14.46
CA ARG A 151 17.43 0.72 15.35
C ARG A 151 17.33 2.06 14.62
N GLU A 152 17.26 2.05 13.28
CA GLU A 152 17.02 3.25 12.50
C GLU A 152 15.57 3.75 12.63
N ARG A 153 15.41 5.04 12.35
CA ARG A 153 14.09 5.69 12.42
C ARG A 153 13.30 5.44 11.15
N MET A 154 12.12 4.90 11.32
CA MET A 154 11.13 4.73 10.27
C MET A 154 9.89 5.53 10.62
N LYS A 155 9.43 6.37 9.71
CA LYS A 155 8.18 7.12 9.88
C LYS A 155 7.21 6.74 8.77
N VAL A 156 5.95 6.51 9.15
CA VAL A 156 4.86 6.27 8.21
C VAL A 156 3.83 7.36 8.40
N VAL A 157 3.48 8.06 7.32
CA VAL A 157 2.51 9.15 7.33
C VAL A 157 1.35 8.80 6.39
N PHE A 158 0.15 8.71 6.94
CA PHE A 158 -1.08 8.57 6.15
C PHE A 158 -1.70 9.95 5.95
N GLY A 159 -1.75 10.41 4.70
CA GLY A 159 -2.37 11.67 4.35
C GLY A 159 -3.90 11.65 4.45
N SER A 160 -4.52 12.80 4.34
CA SER A 160 -5.98 12.91 4.24
C SER A 160 -6.48 12.18 2.99
N PRO A 161 -7.69 11.60 3.04
CA PRO A 161 -8.29 10.98 1.86
C PRO A 161 -8.34 11.95 0.68
N ILE A 162 -7.95 11.48 -0.49
CA ILE A 162 -8.13 12.24 -1.75
C ILE A 162 -9.61 12.20 -2.11
N ASP A 163 -10.18 13.36 -2.45
CA ASP A 163 -11.56 13.46 -2.89
C ASP A 163 -11.76 12.66 -4.19
N SER A 164 -12.33 11.46 -4.04
CA SER A 164 -12.54 10.53 -5.15
C SER A 164 -13.59 11.02 -6.15
N ASP A 165 -14.59 11.79 -5.69
CA ASP A 165 -15.64 12.30 -6.55
C ASP A 165 -15.12 13.45 -7.40
N LEU A 166 -14.35 14.36 -6.81
CA LEU A 166 -13.67 15.43 -7.53
C LEU A 166 -12.69 14.85 -8.55
N LEU A 167 -11.90 13.85 -8.15
CA LEU A 167 -10.95 13.16 -9.02
C LEU A 167 -11.66 12.56 -10.25
N LYS A 168 -12.77 11.83 -10.04
CA LYS A 168 -13.55 11.20 -11.10
C LYS A 168 -14.25 12.20 -12.04
N ARG A 169 -14.66 13.36 -11.52
CA ARG A 169 -15.26 14.43 -12.33
C ARG A 169 -14.26 15.14 -13.23
N GLN A 170 -13.03 15.30 -12.78
CA GLN A 170 -12.02 16.09 -13.48
C GLN A 170 -11.10 15.24 -14.36
N ILE A 171 -10.94 13.94 -14.06
CA ILE A 171 -9.93 13.08 -14.66
C ILE A 171 -10.57 11.80 -15.21
N ASN A 172 -10.30 11.52 -16.48
CA ASN A 172 -10.77 10.32 -17.17
C ASN A 172 -9.66 9.30 -17.44
N LYS A 173 -8.40 9.73 -17.43
CA LYS A 173 -7.25 8.86 -17.70
C LYS A 173 -6.61 8.35 -16.43
N SER A 174 -6.41 7.03 -16.36
CA SER A 174 -5.78 6.37 -15.20
C SER A 174 -4.36 6.89 -14.92
N SER A 175 -3.60 7.27 -15.96
CA SER A 175 -2.27 7.85 -15.78
C SER A 175 -2.31 9.22 -15.10
N GLU A 176 -3.27 10.07 -15.45
CA GLU A 176 -3.47 11.37 -14.81
C GLU A 176 -3.93 11.23 -13.36
N ALA A 177 -4.86 10.31 -13.09
CA ALA A 177 -5.28 10.01 -11.72
C ALA A 177 -4.12 9.46 -10.85
N SER A 178 -3.25 8.60 -11.43
CA SER A 178 -2.03 8.18 -10.75
C SER A 178 -1.09 9.35 -10.47
N ALA A 179 -0.93 10.30 -11.39
CA ALA A 179 -0.08 11.46 -11.18
C ALA A 179 -0.57 12.34 -10.02
N VAL A 180 -1.90 12.51 -9.87
CA VAL A 180 -2.48 13.21 -8.70
C VAL A 180 -2.13 12.47 -7.41
N ILE A 181 -2.31 11.15 -7.37
CA ILE A 181 -1.96 10.33 -6.19
C ILE A 181 -0.47 10.49 -5.85
N MET A 182 0.41 10.41 -6.85
CA MET A 182 1.86 10.58 -6.67
C MET A 182 2.22 11.95 -6.14
N LYS A 183 1.54 13.01 -6.59
CA LYS A 183 1.70 14.37 -6.08
C LYS A 183 1.41 14.44 -4.58
N HIS A 184 0.30 13.84 -4.13
CA HIS A 184 -0.02 13.80 -2.70
C HIS A 184 1.02 13.02 -1.88
N ILE A 185 1.56 11.91 -2.42
CA ILE A 185 2.66 11.18 -1.76
C ILE A 185 3.90 12.06 -1.66
N GLN A 186 4.26 12.78 -2.73
CA GLN A 186 5.41 13.70 -2.73
C GLN A 186 5.22 14.83 -1.69
N GLU A 187 4.04 15.43 -1.61
CA GLU A 187 3.74 16.46 -0.62
C GLU A 187 3.90 15.95 0.83
N LEU A 188 3.56 14.67 1.09
CA LEU A 188 3.82 14.06 2.39
C LEU A 188 5.32 13.88 2.68
N LEU A 189 6.09 13.49 1.67
CA LEU A 189 7.54 13.35 1.79
C LEU A 189 8.22 14.72 2.03
N ASP A 190 7.81 15.75 1.30
CA ASP A 190 8.40 17.09 1.39
C ASP A 190 8.16 17.76 2.76
N ARG A 191 7.01 17.50 3.39
CA ARG A 191 6.69 18.01 4.74
C ARG A 191 7.54 17.40 5.85
N GLN A 192 8.31 16.37 5.56
CA GLN A 192 9.11 15.63 6.54
C GLN A 192 10.63 15.86 6.38
N GLN A 193 11.03 16.64 5.38
CA GLN A 193 12.39 17.14 5.20
C GLN A 193 12.59 18.42 6.01
#